data_e5174a97015a1d03815b2e2cafb80369
#
_entry.id   e5174a97015a1d03815b2e2cafb80369
#
_cell.length_a   1.000
_cell.length_b   1.000
_cell.length_c   1.000
_cell.angle_alpha   90.00
_cell.angle_beta   90.00
_cell.angle_gamma   90.00
#
_symmetry.space_group_name_H-M   'P 1'
#
loop_
_entity.id
_entity.type
_entity.pdbx_description
1 polymer ?
#
loop_
_entity_poly.entity_id
_entity_poly.type
_entity_poly.pdbx_seq_one_letter_code
_entity_poly.pdbx_strand_id
1 'polypeptide(L)'
;MRFLLDEMLPRAAALQLRHAFDHDALHVGEVGLSGADEVVVARVARSERRAVVTENVHDYAAETDLVLVCVVKRTLPSGGAQARALAELLDRWATANPDPYLGQHWPT
;
A
#
# COMPACT_ATOMS: atom_id res chain seq x y z
N MET A 1 -6.04 3.21 9.48
CA MET A 1 -4.94 3.61 8.57
C MET A 1 -5.49 3.87 7.18
N ARG A 2 -4.92 4.81 6.47
CA ARG A 2 -5.29 5.11 5.08
C ARG A 2 -4.19 4.61 4.15
N PHE A 3 -4.55 3.75 3.21
CA PHE A 3 -3.61 3.12 2.27
C PHE A 3 -3.93 3.45 0.82
N LEU A 4 -2.89 3.48 -0.01
CA LEU A 4 -3.02 3.47 -1.47
C LEU A 4 -2.10 2.37 -2.00
N LEU A 5 -2.70 1.32 -2.56
CA LEU A 5 -1.97 0.15 -3.07
C LEU A 5 -1.58 0.36 -4.53
N ASP A 6 -0.31 0.10 -4.83
CA ASP A 6 0.26 0.29 -6.16
C ASP A 6 -0.27 -0.76 -7.16
N GLU A 7 -0.08 -0.48 -8.44
CA GLU A 7 -0.58 -1.23 -9.60
C GLU A 7 -0.31 -2.73 -9.52
N MET A 8 0.89 -3.10 -9.10
CA MET A 8 1.34 -4.50 -9.11
C MET A 8 0.77 -5.35 -8.00
N LEU A 9 0.09 -4.74 -7.04
CA LEU A 9 -0.52 -5.45 -5.92
C LEU A 9 -1.96 -5.84 -6.27
N PRO A 10 -2.51 -6.91 -5.68
CA PRO A 10 -3.87 -7.33 -5.99
C PRO A 10 -4.90 -6.33 -5.46
N ARG A 11 -5.85 -5.93 -6.31
CA ARG A 11 -6.97 -5.06 -5.91
C ARG A 11 -7.77 -5.65 -4.77
N ALA A 12 -7.90 -6.97 -4.75
CA ALA A 12 -8.65 -7.65 -3.70
C ALA A 12 -8.07 -7.39 -2.30
N ALA A 13 -6.78 -7.05 -2.19
CA ALA A 13 -6.19 -6.69 -0.91
C ALA A 13 -6.78 -5.38 -0.36
N ALA A 14 -7.03 -4.40 -1.22
CA ALA A 14 -7.69 -3.16 -0.81
C ALA A 14 -9.13 -3.43 -0.34
N LEU A 15 -9.85 -4.31 -1.04
CA LEU A 15 -11.18 -4.73 -0.62
C LEU A 15 -11.17 -5.40 0.75
N GLN A 16 -10.22 -6.30 0.99
CA GLN A 16 -10.06 -6.97 2.27
C GLN A 16 -9.76 -5.97 3.40
N LEU A 17 -8.87 -5.02 3.14
CA LEU A 17 -8.54 -3.99 4.12
C LEU A 17 -9.75 -3.15 4.49
N ARG A 18 -10.60 -2.80 3.51
CA ARG A 18 -11.82 -2.03 3.77
C ARG A 18 -12.88 -2.84 4.54
N HIS A 19 -13.13 -4.07 4.11
CA HIS A 19 -14.29 -4.83 4.58
C HIS A 19 -13.99 -5.73 5.77
N ALA A 20 -12.76 -6.24 5.89
CA ALA A 20 -12.39 -7.17 6.96
C ALA A 20 -11.60 -6.50 8.08
N PHE A 21 -10.88 -5.40 7.79
CA PHE A 21 -9.96 -4.78 8.75
C PHE A 21 -10.25 -3.31 9.03
N ASP A 22 -11.30 -2.78 8.43
CA ASP A 22 -11.81 -1.43 8.71
C ASP A 22 -10.81 -0.30 8.42
N HIS A 23 -9.98 -0.47 7.40
CA HIS A 23 -9.06 0.56 6.93
C HIS A 23 -9.66 1.32 5.75
N ASP A 24 -9.21 2.56 5.55
CA ASP A 24 -9.50 3.34 4.35
C ASP A 24 -8.44 3.03 3.30
N ALA A 25 -8.65 1.97 2.54
CA ALA A 25 -7.68 1.48 1.56
C ALA A 25 -8.26 1.52 0.15
N LEU A 26 -7.44 2.02 -0.79
CA LEU A 26 -7.77 2.06 -2.21
C LEU A 26 -6.62 1.46 -3.00
N HIS A 27 -6.93 0.90 -4.15
CA HIS A 27 -5.94 0.49 -5.15
C HIS A 27 -5.92 1.57 -6.25
N VAL A 28 -4.74 1.85 -6.81
CA VAL A 28 -4.59 2.86 -7.87
C VAL A 28 -5.54 2.61 -9.04
N GLY A 29 -5.83 1.35 -9.36
CA GLY A 29 -6.76 0.98 -10.42
C GLY A 29 -8.22 1.34 -10.12
N GLU A 30 -8.57 1.56 -8.86
CA GLU A 30 -9.92 1.95 -8.47
C GLU A 30 -10.17 3.45 -8.59
N VAL A 31 -9.11 4.25 -8.67
CA VAL A 31 -9.20 5.71 -8.59
C VAL A 31 -8.65 6.41 -9.85
N GLY A 32 -8.56 5.67 -10.95
CA GLY A 32 -8.14 6.24 -12.23
C GLY A 32 -6.63 6.49 -12.34
N LEU A 33 -5.82 5.85 -11.51
CA LEU A 33 -4.37 6.02 -11.49
C LEU A 33 -3.62 4.82 -12.11
N SER A 34 -4.32 3.92 -12.80
CA SER A 34 -3.69 2.81 -13.53
C SER A 34 -2.71 3.38 -14.55
N GLY A 35 -1.46 2.91 -14.51
CA GLY A 35 -0.41 3.37 -15.41
C GLY A 35 0.13 4.77 -15.10
N ALA A 36 -0.35 5.44 -14.06
CA ALA A 36 0.20 6.72 -13.63
C ALA A 36 1.61 6.54 -13.10
N ASP A 37 2.48 7.54 -13.32
CA ASP A 37 3.81 7.45 -12.77
C ASP A 37 3.83 7.77 -11.26
N GLU A 38 4.94 7.45 -10.62
CA GLU A 38 5.11 7.48 -9.17
C GLU A 38 4.93 8.90 -8.61
N VAL A 39 5.31 9.91 -9.36
CA VAL A 39 5.14 11.32 -8.94
C VAL A 39 3.67 11.64 -8.71
N VAL A 40 2.80 11.17 -9.62
CA VAL A 40 1.36 11.39 -9.53
C VAL A 40 0.77 10.61 -8.36
N VAL A 41 1.13 9.32 -8.24
CA VAL A 41 0.66 8.47 -7.14
C VAL A 41 1.06 9.06 -5.80
N ALA A 42 2.32 9.47 -5.66
CA ALA A 42 2.84 10.08 -4.43
C ALA A 42 2.11 11.38 -4.09
N ARG A 43 1.81 12.20 -5.09
CA ARG A 43 1.08 13.46 -4.89
C ARG A 43 -0.32 13.20 -4.33
N VAL A 44 -1.04 12.25 -4.90
CA VAL A 44 -2.37 11.87 -4.42
C VAL A 44 -2.28 11.33 -2.99
N ALA A 45 -1.33 10.45 -2.74
CA ALA A 45 -1.13 9.87 -1.40
C ALA A 45 -0.86 10.95 -0.35
N ARG A 46 0.00 11.92 -0.67
CA ARG A 46 0.28 13.03 0.26
C ARG A 46 -0.98 13.87 0.52
N SER A 47 -1.71 14.22 -0.53
CA SER A 47 -2.90 15.07 -0.39
C SER A 47 -4.00 14.39 0.42
N GLU A 48 -4.08 13.07 0.37
CA GLU A 48 -5.08 12.28 1.09
C GLU A 48 -4.53 11.63 2.36
N ARG A 49 -3.27 11.87 2.68
CA ARG A 49 -2.57 11.28 3.84
C ARG A 49 -2.65 9.77 3.85
N ARG A 50 -2.34 9.15 2.69
CA ARG A 50 -2.32 7.71 2.53
C ARG A 50 -0.89 7.19 2.55
N ALA A 51 -0.69 6.04 3.20
CA ALA A 51 0.54 5.27 3.05
C ALA A 51 0.50 4.57 1.71
N VAL A 52 1.55 4.73 0.91
CA VAL A 52 1.68 4.02 -0.37
C VAL A 52 2.25 2.64 -0.09
N VAL A 53 1.60 1.60 -0.58
CA VAL A 53 2.08 0.23 -0.51
C VAL A 53 2.58 -0.17 -1.88
N THR A 54 3.85 -0.56 -1.98
CA THR A 54 4.47 -0.88 -3.26
C THR A 54 5.50 -1.99 -3.14
N GLU A 55 5.74 -2.70 -4.24
CA GLU A 55 6.87 -3.61 -4.41
C GLU A 55 8.04 -2.90 -5.08
N ASN A 56 7.79 -1.79 -5.78
CA ASN A 56 8.77 -1.06 -6.58
C ASN A 56 9.36 0.12 -5.81
N VAL A 57 10.13 -0.17 -4.77
CA VAL A 57 10.68 0.85 -3.87
C VAL A 57 11.56 1.87 -4.61
N HIS A 58 12.34 1.42 -5.58
CA HIS A 58 13.23 2.30 -6.35
C HIS A 58 12.48 3.39 -7.09
N ASP A 59 11.27 3.11 -7.55
CA ASP A 59 10.46 4.07 -8.31
C ASP A 59 10.05 5.25 -7.44
N TYR A 60 10.05 5.08 -6.12
CA TYR A 60 9.69 6.13 -5.17
C TYR A 60 10.90 6.76 -4.47
N ALA A 61 12.13 6.46 -4.93
CA ALA A 61 13.36 6.91 -4.25
C ALA A 61 13.46 8.43 -4.13
N ALA A 62 12.92 9.17 -5.11
CA ALA A 62 12.92 10.64 -5.10
C ALA A 62 11.75 11.25 -4.33
N GLU A 63 10.80 10.41 -3.89
CA GLU A 63 9.59 10.88 -3.23
C GLU A 63 9.79 10.87 -1.71
N THR A 64 10.11 12.06 -1.17
CA THR A 64 10.22 12.28 0.26
C THR A 64 8.85 12.63 0.86
N ASP A 65 8.78 12.82 2.16
CA ASP A 65 7.54 13.22 2.85
C ASP A 65 6.35 12.26 2.56
N LEU A 66 6.66 10.97 2.49
CA LEU A 66 5.70 9.93 2.16
C LEU A 66 5.92 8.73 3.08
N VAL A 67 4.84 8.17 3.60
CA VAL A 67 4.90 6.86 4.25
C VAL A 67 4.88 5.81 3.14
N LEU A 68 5.99 5.09 2.99
CA LEU A 68 6.15 4.08 1.94
C LEU A 68 6.25 2.71 2.59
N VAL A 69 5.26 1.87 2.33
CA VAL A 69 5.20 0.51 2.88
C VAL A 69 5.67 -0.46 1.79
N CYS A 70 6.83 -1.04 2.02
CA CYS A 70 7.53 -1.87 1.03
C CYS A 70 7.19 -3.33 1.26
N VAL A 71 6.65 -3.99 0.25
CA VAL A 71 6.27 -5.39 0.33
C VAL A 71 6.94 -6.19 -0.78
N VAL A 72 7.13 -7.49 -0.55
CA VAL A 72 7.72 -8.40 -1.52
C VAL A 72 6.73 -9.54 -1.74
N LYS A 73 6.05 -9.54 -2.89
CA LYS A 73 4.97 -10.50 -3.17
C LYS A 73 5.41 -11.97 -3.10
N ARG A 74 6.67 -12.25 -3.47
CA ARG A 74 7.18 -13.63 -3.42
C ARG A 74 7.26 -14.21 -2.01
N THR A 75 7.19 -13.37 -0.97
CA THR A 75 7.15 -13.82 0.42
C THR A 75 5.74 -14.14 0.88
N LEU A 76 4.74 -13.86 0.05
CA LEU A 76 3.34 -14.12 0.30
C LEU A 76 2.89 -15.35 -0.47
N PRO A 77 1.79 -16.02 -0.07
CA PRO A 77 1.20 -17.06 -0.88
C PRO A 77 0.89 -16.56 -2.30
N SER A 78 0.94 -17.42 -3.29
CA SER A 78 0.56 -17.09 -4.65
C SER A 78 -0.95 -17.31 -4.86
N GLY A 79 -1.46 -16.80 -5.99
CA GLY A 79 -2.85 -17.00 -6.38
C GLY A 79 -3.85 -16.29 -5.46
N GLY A 80 -4.99 -16.94 -5.25
CA GLY A 80 -6.11 -16.31 -4.53
C GLY A 80 -5.87 -16.01 -3.06
N ALA A 81 -4.89 -16.68 -2.44
CA ALA A 81 -4.54 -16.44 -1.03
C ALA A 81 -3.68 -15.18 -0.82
N GLN A 82 -3.11 -14.62 -1.89
CA GLN A 82 -2.18 -13.49 -1.78
C GLN A 82 -2.84 -12.23 -1.24
N ALA A 83 -4.03 -11.90 -1.75
CA ALA A 83 -4.73 -10.68 -1.35
C ALA A 83 -5.02 -10.68 0.15
N ARG A 84 -5.51 -11.79 0.69
CA ARG A 84 -5.80 -11.91 2.12
C ARG A 84 -4.53 -11.82 2.96
N ALA A 85 -3.48 -12.52 2.56
CA ALA A 85 -2.21 -12.51 3.26
C ALA A 85 -1.60 -11.10 3.28
N LEU A 86 -1.67 -10.37 2.18
CA LEU A 86 -1.21 -8.99 2.11
C LEU A 86 -2.02 -8.09 3.03
N ALA A 87 -3.34 -8.22 3.01
CA ALA A 87 -4.21 -7.42 3.88
C ALA A 87 -3.90 -7.68 5.36
N GLU A 88 -3.70 -8.93 5.74
CA GLU A 88 -3.34 -9.30 7.12
C GLU A 88 -1.99 -8.72 7.53
N LEU A 89 -1.00 -8.77 6.63
CA LEU A 89 0.32 -8.19 6.86
C LEU A 89 0.22 -6.69 7.12
N LEU A 90 -0.53 -5.98 6.27
CA LEU A 90 -0.70 -4.53 6.37
C LEU A 90 -1.48 -4.13 7.62
N ASP A 91 -2.49 -4.91 7.99
CA ASP A 91 -3.25 -4.67 9.22
C ASP A 91 -2.36 -4.82 10.46
N ARG A 92 -1.54 -5.87 10.53
CA ARG A 92 -0.60 -6.05 11.63
C ARG A 92 0.39 -4.89 11.71
N TRP A 93 0.93 -4.48 10.55
CA TRP A 93 1.85 -3.35 10.51
C TRP A 93 1.19 -2.06 10.98
N ALA A 94 -0.01 -1.77 10.50
CA ALA A 94 -0.75 -0.56 10.87
C ALA A 94 -1.07 -0.52 12.37
N THR A 95 -1.44 -1.67 12.94
CA THR A 95 -1.72 -1.78 14.37
C THR A 95 -0.47 -1.49 15.21
N ALA A 96 0.69 -1.95 14.74
CA ALA A 96 1.97 -1.73 15.42
C ALA A 96 2.53 -0.32 15.17
N ASN A 97 2.06 0.39 14.13
CA ASN A 97 2.56 1.69 13.71
C ASN A 97 1.41 2.67 13.49
N PRO A 98 0.67 3.06 14.53
CA PRO A 98 -0.51 3.93 14.37
C PRO A 98 -0.17 5.34 13.88
N ASP A 99 1.07 5.78 14.08
CA ASP A 99 1.58 7.08 13.62
C ASP A 99 2.94 6.87 12.95
N PRO A 100 2.97 6.30 11.73
CA PRO A 100 4.24 5.91 11.12
C PRO A 100 5.05 7.13 10.69
N TYR A 101 6.39 7.03 10.86
CA TYR A 101 7.31 8.05 10.39
C TYR A 101 7.29 8.14 8.86
N LEU A 102 7.63 9.31 8.32
CA LEU A 102 7.82 9.49 6.89
C LEU A 102 9.08 8.74 6.43
N GLY A 103 8.93 7.88 5.44
CA GLY A 103 10.02 7.05 4.93
C GLY A 103 9.58 5.62 4.69
N GLN A 104 10.56 4.75 4.53
CA GLN A 104 10.33 3.34 4.18
C GLN A 104 10.03 2.48 5.41
N HIS A 105 9.03 1.63 5.26
CA HIS A 105 8.66 0.61 6.23
C HIS A 105 8.66 -0.75 5.55
N TRP A 106 9.15 -1.77 6.23
CA TRP A 106 9.27 -3.12 5.68
C TRP A 106 8.52 -4.11 6.60
N PRO A 107 7.19 -4.26 6.45
CA PRO A 107 6.41 -5.16 7.29
C PRO A 107 6.83 -6.63 7.11
N THR A 108 6.74 -7.39 8.18
CA THR A 108 7.06 -8.83 8.18
C THR A 108 5.98 -9.63 8.89
#